data_7f266b6f985e812fb88d7320b013a6ef
#
_entry.id   7f266b6f985e812fb88d7320b013a6ef
#
_cell.length_a   1.000
_cell.length_b   1.000
_cell.length_c   1.000
_cell.angle_alpha   90.00
_cell.angle_beta   90.00
_cell.angle_gamma   90.00
#
_symmetry.space_group_name_H-M   'P 1'
#
loop_
_entity.id
_entity.type
_entity.pdbx_description
1 polymer ?
#
loop_
_entity_poly.entity_id
_entity_poly.type
_entity_poly.pdbx_seq_one_letter_code
_entity_poly.pdbx_strand_id
1 'polypeptide(L)'
;MLRILVALLLWTALDSHAQEALVKCRAAEKPADCARAAGHAHVIKKASFFRAALARPVEERIAVGPPELVEFLMLDNVANGFPNEARAPKLDPAFLEDVRRAMREIPDAVKRSLAQRLAGIYFIEDIGGTGFTDETLGEDGKPAAGFIILDPMVLSARTANEWATWKESSPFKTDPAWKLEAKIEGVARDDRMHAIQYILLHELGHVLSIGSNAHPSWTIPVKDYGPTERYAFFNLSWVVAGERWVSRFEDQFPQRKDVRFYFGAKLAGDAMRPVYETLEKTNFPTLYAATHFGDDFAESLANYVHVELMKRPYEIRLVHDGEVAKVYGPCWREARCAAKKAYLERFLAGS
;
A
#
# COMPACT_ATOMS: atom_id res chain seq x y z
N MET A 1 -27.65 5.58 -37.11
CA MET A 1 -28.38 5.11 -35.94
C MET A 1 -28.05 3.70 -35.46
N LEU A 2 -27.62 2.75 -36.35
CA LEU A 2 -27.36 1.35 -35.95
C LEU A 2 -26.10 1.12 -35.09
N ARG A 3 -25.06 1.95 -35.19
CA ARG A 3 -23.81 1.80 -34.41
C ARG A 3 -23.90 2.21 -32.94
N ILE A 4 -24.86 3.08 -32.57
CA ILE A 4 -25.04 3.53 -31.17
C ILE A 4 -25.82 2.48 -30.36
N LEU A 5 -26.75 1.74 -31.01
CA LEU A 5 -27.52 0.69 -30.34
C LEU A 5 -26.65 -0.54 -29.98
N VAL A 6 -25.65 -0.88 -30.80
CA VAL A 6 -24.77 -2.02 -30.53
C VAL A 6 -23.80 -1.74 -29.39
N ALA A 7 -23.34 -0.50 -29.21
CA ALA A 7 -22.48 -0.11 -28.08
C ALA A 7 -23.24 -0.11 -26.74
N LEU A 8 -24.50 0.33 -26.71
CA LEU A 8 -25.32 0.28 -25.49
C LEU A 8 -25.70 -1.15 -25.07
N LEU A 9 -25.95 -2.06 -26.03
CA LEU A 9 -26.26 -3.46 -25.74
C LEU A 9 -25.03 -4.26 -25.24
N LEU A 10 -23.83 -3.90 -25.67
CA LEU A 10 -22.59 -4.52 -25.16
C LEU A 10 -22.26 -4.04 -23.73
N TRP A 11 -22.57 -2.80 -23.38
CA TRP A 11 -22.38 -2.27 -22.02
C TRP A 11 -23.33 -2.92 -21.01
N THR A 12 -24.60 -3.08 -21.35
CA THR A 12 -25.58 -3.74 -20.46
C THR A 12 -25.33 -5.24 -20.26
N ALA A 13 -24.69 -5.92 -21.23
CA ALA A 13 -24.37 -7.34 -21.12
C ALA A 13 -23.12 -7.60 -20.23
N LEU A 14 -22.15 -6.68 -20.18
CA LEU A 14 -20.99 -6.78 -19.30
C LEU A 14 -21.38 -6.54 -17.83
N ASP A 15 -22.23 -5.54 -17.56
CA ASP A 15 -22.75 -5.28 -16.22
C ASP A 15 -23.54 -6.45 -15.62
N SER A 16 -24.22 -7.26 -16.47
CA SER A 16 -25.02 -8.40 -16.01
C SER A 16 -24.18 -9.59 -15.54
N HIS A 17 -23.06 -9.89 -16.22
CA HIS A 17 -22.19 -11.01 -15.84
C HIS A 17 -21.40 -10.75 -14.56
N ALA A 18 -21.02 -9.52 -14.34
CA ALA A 18 -20.27 -9.05 -13.19
C ALA A 18 -21.08 -9.17 -11.91
N GLN A 19 -22.31 -8.66 -11.88
CA GLN A 19 -23.23 -8.82 -10.74
C GLN A 19 -23.62 -10.27 -10.49
N GLU A 20 -23.62 -11.12 -11.50
CA GLU A 20 -23.97 -12.53 -11.40
C GLU A 20 -22.98 -13.32 -10.52
N ALA A 21 -21.67 -13.09 -10.66
CA ALA A 21 -20.65 -13.76 -9.85
C ALA A 21 -20.75 -13.39 -8.36
N LEU A 22 -20.92 -12.11 -8.05
CA LEU A 22 -21.08 -11.64 -6.69
C LEU A 22 -22.34 -12.17 -6.01
N VAL A 23 -23.49 -12.12 -6.68
CA VAL A 23 -24.77 -12.65 -6.18
C VAL A 23 -24.66 -14.16 -5.93
N LYS A 24 -24.08 -14.90 -6.87
CA LYS A 24 -23.83 -16.35 -6.73
C LYS A 24 -22.96 -16.66 -5.51
N CYS A 25 -21.87 -15.91 -5.31
CA CYS A 25 -20.97 -16.17 -4.21
C CYS A 25 -21.57 -15.80 -2.85
N ARG A 26 -22.35 -14.73 -2.75
CA ARG A 26 -23.09 -14.37 -1.52
C ARG A 26 -24.11 -15.43 -1.10
N ALA A 27 -24.68 -16.14 -2.06
CA ALA A 27 -25.65 -17.22 -1.82
C ALA A 27 -25.03 -18.61 -1.70
N ALA A 28 -23.73 -18.77 -1.90
CA ALA A 28 -23.05 -20.05 -1.85
C ALA A 28 -22.95 -20.60 -0.43
N GLU A 29 -22.86 -21.92 -0.29
CA GLU A 29 -22.62 -22.58 1.02
C GLU A 29 -21.31 -22.11 1.69
N LYS A 30 -20.30 -21.80 0.89
CA LYS A 30 -19.01 -21.24 1.32
C LYS A 30 -18.71 -19.93 0.56
N PRO A 31 -19.32 -18.81 0.99
CA PRO A 31 -19.21 -17.55 0.24
C PRO A 31 -17.78 -17.09 0.04
N ALA A 32 -16.93 -17.19 1.06
CA ALA A 32 -15.53 -16.76 1.01
C ALA A 32 -14.71 -17.55 -0.03
N ASP A 33 -14.90 -18.89 -0.09
CA ASP A 33 -14.18 -19.73 -1.06
C ASP A 33 -14.64 -19.46 -2.49
N CYS A 34 -15.95 -19.29 -2.70
CA CYS A 34 -16.51 -18.90 -3.98
C CYS A 34 -15.96 -17.55 -4.45
N ALA A 35 -15.99 -16.55 -3.59
CA ALA A 35 -15.53 -15.18 -3.90
C ALA A 35 -14.03 -15.15 -4.18
N ARG A 36 -13.23 -15.91 -3.43
CA ARG A 36 -11.78 -16.04 -3.67
C ARG A 36 -11.48 -16.64 -5.05
N ALA A 37 -12.18 -17.72 -5.41
CA ALA A 37 -12.03 -18.35 -6.74
C ALA A 37 -12.46 -17.41 -7.88
N ALA A 38 -13.58 -16.69 -7.71
CA ALA A 38 -14.06 -15.71 -8.68
C ALA A 38 -13.09 -14.53 -8.82
N GLY A 39 -12.54 -14.02 -7.70
CA GLY A 39 -11.53 -12.96 -7.68
C GLY A 39 -10.25 -13.36 -8.42
N HIS A 40 -9.74 -14.56 -8.20
CA HIS A 40 -8.57 -15.07 -8.93
C HIS A 40 -8.78 -15.16 -10.44
N ALA A 41 -9.98 -15.52 -10.88
CA ALA A 41 -10.35 -15.64 -12.29
C ALA A 41 -10.78 -14.31 -12.93
N HIS A 42 -10.91 -13.25 -12.14
CA HIS A 42 -11.47 -11.97 -12.56
C HIS A 42 -10.62 -11.29 -13.64
N VAL A 43 -11.26 -10.58 -14.56
CA VAL A 43 -10.59 -9.89 -15.68
C VAL A 43 -9.56 -8.87 -15.20
N ILE A 44 -9.78 -8.23 -14.06
CA ILE A 44 -8.86 -7.30 -13.41
C ILE A 44 -7.50 -7.93 -13.10
N LYS A 45 -7.43 -9.24 -12.88
CA LYS A 45 -6.15 -9.93 -12.66
C LYS A 45 -5.31 -10.10 -13.92
N LYS A 46 -5.81 -9.70 -15.09
CA LYS A 46 -5.11 -9.78 -16.37
C LYS A 46 -4.49 -8.44 -16.75
N ALA A 47 -3.18 -8.38 -16.98
CA ALA A 47 -2.49 -7.16 -17.42
C ALA A 47 -3.06 -6.60 -18.73
N SER A 48 -3.61 -7.45 -19.62
CA SER A 48 -4.26 -7.04 -20.87
C SER A 48 -5.48 -6.15 -20.67
N PHE A 49 -6.19 -6.24 -19.55
CA PHE A 49 -7.29 -5.33 -19.19
C PHE A 49 -6.81 -3.88 -19.12
N PHE A 50 -5.60 -3.65 -18.60
CA PHE A 50 -5.01 -2.33 -18.41
C PHE A 50 -4.15 -1.84 -19.59
N ARG A 51 -4.18 -2.52 -20.75
CA ARG A 51 -3.33 -2.17 -21.90
C ARG A 51 -3.45 -0.70 -22.32
N ALA A 52 -4.67 -0.16 -22.35
CA ALA A 52 -4.90 1.23 -22.71
C ALA A 52 -4.33 2.20 -21.66
N ALA A 53 -4.39 1.88 -20.38
CA ALA A 53 -3.80 2.67 -19.31
C ALA A 53 -2.27 2.61 -19.35
N LEU A 54 -1.69 1.42 -19.54
CA LEU A 54 -0.24 1.21 -19.63
C LEU A 54 0.42 1.94 -20.81
N ALA A 55 -0.34 2.26 -21.86
CA ALA A 55 0.13 3.06 -23.00
C ALA A 55 0.20 4.58 -22.73
N ARG A 56 -0.38 5.06 -21.62
CA ARG A 56 -0.40 6.49 -21.26
C ARG A 56 0.77 6.85 -20.35
N PRO A 57 1.17 8.14 -20.26
CA PRO A 57 2.07 8.62 -19.20
C PRO A 57 1.55 8.25 -17.81
N VAL A 58 2.45 7.96 -16.87
CA VAL A 58 2.06 7.49 -15.52
C VAL A 58 1.17 8.49 -14.77
N GLU A 59 1.38 9.78 -14.96
CA GLU A 59 0.62 10.87 -14.35
C GLU A 59 -0.82 10.97 -14.87
N GLU A 60 -1.10 10.35 -16.00
CA GLU A 60 -2.43 10.31 -16.62
C GLU A 60 -3.23 9.04 -16.29
N ARG A 61 -2.63 8.10 -15.56
CA ARG A 61 -3.26 6.82 -15.17
C ARG A 61 -4.07 6.95 -13.89
N ILE A 62 -4.81 8.04 -13.74
CA ILE A 62 -5.59 8.40 -12.56
C ILE A 62 -7.06 8.51 -12.95
N ALA A 63 -7.92 7.70 -12.35
CA ALA A 63 -9.34 7.63 -12.70
C ALA A 63 -10.23 7.16 -11.54
N VAL A 64 -11.54 7.32 -11.70
CA VAL A 64 -12.53 6.56 -10.93
C VAL A 64 -12.42 5.09 -11.32
N GLY A 65 -12.56 4.18 -10.35
CA GLY A 65 -12.53 2.74 -10.62
C GLY A 65 -13.63 2.33 -11.60
N PRO A 66 -13.30 1.56 -12.66
CA PRO A 66 -14.30 1.02 -13.57
C PRO A 66 -15.21 0.00 -12.86
N PRO A 67 -16.39 -0.31 -13.40
CA PRO A 67 -17.32 -1.25 -12.78
C PRO A 67 -16.70 -2.61 -12.43
N GLU A 68 -15.84 -3.13 -13.28
CA GLU A 68 -15.15 -4.41 -13.08
C GLU A 68 -14.22 -4.36 -11.84
N LEU A 69 -13.61 -3.20 -11.57
CA LEU A 69 -12.76 -3.04 -10.39
C LEU A 69 -13.59 -2.93 -9.11
N VAL A 70 -14.75 -2.28 -9.16
CA VAL A 70 -15.70 -2.24 -8.04
C VAL A 70 -16.20 -3.65 -7.72
N GLU A 71 -16.58 -4.43 -8.74
CA GLU A 71 -17.00 -5.83 -8.55
C GLU A 71 -15.90 -6.67 -7.93
N PHE A 72 -14.67 -6.57 -8.45
CA PHE A 72 -13.52 -7.28 -7.88
C PHE A 72 -13.36 -7.01 -6.39
N LEU A 73 -13.50 -5.74 -5.97
CA LEU A 73 -13.45 -5.36 -4.54
C LEU A 73 -14.59 -5.95 -3.73
N MET A 74 -15.79 -5.99 -4.30
CA MET A 74 -16.93 -6.61 -3.64
C MET A 74 -16.71 -8.11 -3.43
N LEU A 75 -16.10 -8.80 -4.40
CA LEU A 75 -15.69 -10.20 -4.26
C LEU A 75 -14.59 -10.35 -3.19
N ASP A 76 -13.61 -9.46 -3.18
CA ASP A 76 -12.55 -9.47 -2.17
C ASP A 76 -13.10 -9.23 -0.76
N ASN A 77 -14.04 -8.31 -0.60
CA ASN A 77 -14.74 -8.08 0.67
C ASN A 77 -15.48 -9.34 1.15
N VAL A 78 -16.19 -10.04 0.27
CA VAL A 78 -16.84 -11.33 0.61
C VAL A 78 -15.81 -12.40 0.96
N ALA A 79 -14.70 -12.48 0.23
CA ALA A 79 -13.62 -13.45 0.47
C ALA A 79 -12.96 -13.28 1.85
N ASN A 80 -12.89 -12.03 2.33
CA ASN A 80 -12.26 -11.66 3.60
C ASN A 80 -13.25 -11.41 4.75
N GLY A 81 -14.57 -11.50 4.48
CA GLY A 81 -15.62 -11.29 5.49
C GLY A 81 -15.77 -9.82 5.90
N PHE A 82 -15.42 -8.87 5.02
CA PHE A 82 -15.61 -7.45 5.25
C PHE A 82 -17.05 -7.02 4.88
N PRO A 83 -17.70 -6.19 5.71
CA PRO A 83 -19.07 -5.71 5.46
C PRO A 83 -19.16 -4.56 4.47
N ASN A 84 -18.05 -4.07 3.94
CA ASN A 84 -17.96 -2.89 3.12
C ASN A 84 -18.62 -3.09 1.75
N GLU A 85 -19.32 -2.05 1.27
CA GLU A 85 -20.01 -2.02 -0.01
C GLU A 85 -19.29 -1.03 -0.95
N ALA A 86 -18.27 -1.53 -1.63
CA ALA A 86 -17.44 -0.74 -2.54
C ALA A 86 -18.29 -0.12 -3.67
N ARG A 87 -18.04 1.16 -3.98
CA ARG A 87 -18.75 1.89 -5.04
C ARG A 87 -17.88 2.95 -5.69
N ALA A 88 -18.24 3.30 -6.93
CA ALA A 88 -17.56 4.37 -7.66
C ALA A 88 -17.88 5.74 -7.02
N PRO A 89 -16.87 6.56 -6.65
CA PRO A 89 -17.07 7.86 -6.04
C PRO A 89 -17.44 8.94 -7.06
N LYS A 90 -18.10 9.99 -6.58
CA LYS A 90 -18.14 11.27 -7.28
C LYS A 90 -16.99 12.14 -6.78
N LEU A 91 -15.91 12.19 -7.53
CA LEU A 91 -14.71 12.92 -7.14
C LEU A 91 -14.87 14.43 -7.27
N ASP A 92 -14.38 15.14 -6.25
CA ASP A 92 -14.19 16.59 -6.30
C ASP A 92 -13.04 16.92 -7.27
N PRO A 93 -13.19 17.86 -8.22
CA PRO A 93 -12.12 18.31 -9.10
C PRO A 93 -10.85 18.78 -8.36
N ALA A 94 -11.00 19.45 -7.20
CA ALA A 94 -9.87 19.89 -6.39
C ALA A 94 -9.10 18.69 -5.79
N PHE A 95 -9.80 17.64 -5.39
CA PHE A 95 -9.16 16.40 -4.92
C PHE A 95 -8.35 15.74 -6.05
N LEU A 96 -8.94 15.62 -7.25
CA LEU A 96 -8.23 15.07 -8.41
C LEU A 96 -6.97 15.87 -8.77
N GLU A 97 -7.03 17.21 -8.65
CA GLU A 97 -5.87 18.05 -8.90
C GLU A 97 -4.78 17.85 -7.84
N ASP A 98 -5.15 17.65 -6.56
CA ASP A 98 -4.19 17.31 -5.51
C ASP A 98 -3.46 15.98 -5.84
N VAL A 99 -4.19 14.96 -6.28
CA VAL A 99 -3.58 13.67 -6.68
C VAL A 99 -2.62 13.84 -7.85
N ARG A 100 -3.02 14.60 -8.88
CA ARG A 100 -2.17 14.88 -10.04
C ARG A 100 -0.92 15.66 -9.65
N ARG A 101 -1.04 16.65 -8.77
CA ARG A 101 0.11 17.40 -8.23
C ARG A 101 1.04 16.50 -7.44
N ALA A 102 0.48 15.65 -6.57
CA ALA A 102 1.24 14.67 -5.81
C ALA A 102 2.08 13.77 -6.74
N MET A 103 1.49 13.25 -7.81
CA MET A 103 2.19 12.45 -8.81
C MET A 103 3.25 13.24 -9.61
N ARG A 104 2.97 14.49 -9.99
CA ARG A 104 3.96 15.34 -10.71
C ARG A 104 5.20 15.60 -9.87
N GLU A 105 5.06 15.81 -8.55
CA GLU A 105 6.17 16.08 -7.64
C GLU A 105 7.00 14.85 -7.28
N ILE A 106 6.54 13.63 -7.59
CA ILE A 106 7.33 12.41 -7.39
C ILE A 106 8.58 12.45 -8.28
N PRO A 107 9.77 12.09 -7.75
CA PRO A 107 11.03 12.12 -8.49
C PRO A 107 10.98 11.30 -9.78
N ASP A 108 11.59 11.83 -10.86
CA ASP A 108 11.58 11.18 -12.17
C ASP A 108 12.17 9.77 -12.19
N ALA A 109 13.14 9.49 -11.32
CA ALA A 109 13.70 8.16 -11.18
C ALA A 109 12.61 7.14 -10.80
N VAL A 110 11.70 7.50 -9.88
CA VAL A 110 10.57 6.66 -9.47
C VAL A 110 9.57 6.52 -10.64
N LYS A 111 9.20 7.64 -11.28
CA LYS A 111 8.25 7.63 -12.41
C LYS A 111 8.73 6.78 -13.60
N ARG A 112 10.02 6.85 -13.94
CA ARG A 112 10.59 5.99 -14.99
C ARG A 112 10.44 4.51 -14.67
N SER A 113 10.68 4.11 -13.42
CA SER A 113 10.55 2.72 -12.97
C SER A 113 9.10 2.23 -12.99
N LEU A 114 8.12 3.13 -12.91
CA LEU A 114 6.69 2.83 -12.94
C LEU A 114 6.13 2.65 -14.36
N ALA A 115 6.82 3.12 -15.41
CA ALA A 115 6.27 3.23 -16.76
C ALA A 115 5.64 1.93 -17.31
N GLN A 116 6.25 0.78 -17.03
CA GLN A 116 5.76 -0.54 -17.45
C GLN A 116 5.04 -1.31 -16.33
N ARG A 117 4.96 -0.75 -15.11
CA ARG A 117 4.49 -1.48 -13.92
C ARG A 117 3.21 -0.92 -13.31
N LEU A 118 2.95 0.39 -13.42
CA LEU A 118 1.74 0.99 -12.88
C LEU A 118 0.59 0.86 -13.89
N ALA A 119 -0.35 -0.03 -13.60
CA ALA A 119 -1.57 -0.20 -14.40
C ALA A 119 -2.58 0.95 -14.20
N GLY A 120 -2.55 1.62 -13.05
CA GLY A 120 -3.35 2.81 -12.77
C GLY A 120 -3.54 3.07 -11.29
N ILE A 121 -4.05 4.26 -10.98
CA ILE A 121 -4.50 4.70 -9.65
C ILE A 121 -5.99 4.95 -9.75
N TYR A 122 -6.77 4.17 -9.02
CA TYR A 122 -8.22 4.16 -9.09
C TYR A 122 -8.85 4.55 -7.77
N PHE A 123 -9.91 5.36 -7.84
CA PHE A 123 -10.67 5.78 -6.66
C PHE A 123 -11.95 4.98 -6.56
N ILE A 124 -12.17 4.38 -5.38
CA ILE A 124 -13.36 3.63 -5.01
C ILE A 124 -13.65 3.95 -3.54
N GLU A 125 -14.92 4.22 -3.22
CA GLU A 125 -15.37 4.47 -1.85
C GLU A 125 -15.70 3.17 -1.13
N ASP A 126 -15.62 3.22 0.21
CA ASP A 126 -16.02 2.15 1.12
C ASP A 126 -15.25 0.84 0.89
N ILE A 127 -13.92 0.96 0.78
CA ILE A 127 -13.02 -0.18 0.60
C ILE A 127 -12.52 -0.78 1.93
N GLY A 128 -12.91 -0.21 3.07
CA GLY A 128 -12.51 -0.70 4.40
C GLY A 128 -11.13 -0.24 4.89
N GLY A 129 -10.41 0.59 4.13
CA GLY A 129 -9.09 1.11 4.48
C GLY A 129 -8.75 2.38 3.70
N THR A 130 -7.50 2.84 3.80
CA THR A 130 -7.01 4.02 3.05
C THR A 130 -6.85 3.69 1.57
N GLY A 131 -6.32 2.51 1.28
CA GLY A 131 -6.03 2.03 -0.05
C GLY A 131 -5.22 0.73 0.00
N PHE A 132 -5.00 0.15 -1.14
CA PHE A 132 -4.12 -1.01 -1.31
C PHE A 132 -3.68 -1.15 -2.77
N THR A 133 -2.62 -1.92 -2.96
CA THR A 133 -2.11 -2.32 -4.27
C THR A 133 -2.36 -3.80 -4.52
N ASP A 134 -2.79 -4.13 -5.72
CA ASP A 134 -2.86 -5.54 -6.17
C ASP A 134 -2.14 -5.73 -7.51
N GLU A 135 -1.74 -6.98 -7.77
CA GLU A 135 -0.97 -7.35 -8.95
C GLU A 135 -1.85 -7.90 -10.08
N THR A 136 -1.40 -7.68 -11.31
CA THR A 136 -1.96 -8.29 -12.51
C THR A 136 -0.98 -9.28 -13.12
N LEU A 137 -1.51 -10.29 -13.79
CA LEU A 137 -0.73 -11.35 -14.41
C LEU A 137 -0.60 -11.10 -15.93
N GLY A 138 0.59 -11.33 -16.45
CA GLY A 138 0.87 -11.39 -17.88
C GLY A 138 0.28 -12.64 -18.53
N GLU A 139 0.44 -12.76 -19.84
CA GLU A 139 0.00 -13.94 -20.62
C GLU A 139 0.75 -15.22 -20.21
N ASP A 140 1.95 -15.08 -19.65
CA ASP A 140 2.76 -16.17 -19.09
C ASP A 140 2.39 -16.55 -17.64
N GLY A 141 1.35 -15.95 -17.08
CA GLY A 141 0.87 -16.18 -15.73
C GLY A 141 1.75 -15.58 -14.63
N LYS A 142 2.76 -14.78 -14.97
CA LYS A 142 3.63 -14.13 -14.00
C LYS A 142 3.15 -12.72 -13.68
N PRO A 143 3.46 -12.20 -12.47
CA PRO A 143 3.21 -10.80 -12.11
C PRO A 143 3.82 -9.83 -13.12
N ALA A 144 3.00 -8.94 -13.70
CA ALA A 144 3.40 -8.05 -14.77
C ALA A 144 3.29 -6.57 -14.42
N ALA A 145 2.18 -6.17 -13.80
CA ALA A 145 1.92 -4.79 -13.40
C ALA A 145 1.08 -4.77 -12.12
N GLY A 146 0.94 -3.61 -11.50
CA GLY A 146 0.08 -3.40 -10.35
C GLY A 146 -0.86 -2.23 -10.56
N PHE A 147 -2.01 -2.27 -9.93
CA PHE A 147 -2.93 -1.16 -9.82
C PHE A 147 -3.11 -0.77 -8.35
N ILE A 148 -3.34 0.51 -8.13
CA ILE A 148 -3.57 1.09 -6.81
C ILE A 148 -5.05 1.46 -6.70
N ILE A 149 -5.67 1.13 -5.57
CA ILE A 149 -7.02 1.56 -5.22
C ILE A 149 -6.91 2.43 -3.96
N LEU A 150 -7.56 3.58 -3.99
CA LEU A 150 -7.56 4.54 -2.89
C LEU A 150 -9.00 4.95 -2.56
N ASP A 151 -9.30 5.05 -1.26
CA ASP A 151 -10.58 5.60 -0.80
C ASP A 151 -10.48 7.12 -0.66
N PRO A 152 -11.18 7.89 -1.52
CA PRO A 152 -11.11 9.34 -1.49
C PRO A 152 -11.72 9.93 -0.20
N MET A 153 -12.63 9.23 0.46
CA MET A 153 -13.24 9.69 1.71
C MET A 153 -12.23 9.71 2.86
N VAL A 154 -11.39 8.66 2.94
CA VAL A 154 -10.33 8.58 3.95
C VAL A 154 -9.23 9.60 3.69
N LEU A 155 -8.86 9.78 2.42
CA LEU A 155 -7.81 10.71 2.00
C LEU A 155 -8.19 12.19 2.11
N SER A 156 -9.48 12.52 2.03
CA SER A 156 -9.96 13.90 2.02
C SER A 156 -9.93 14.58 3.38
N ALA A 157 -9.81 13.83 4.46
CA ALA A 157 -10.13 14.28 5.80
C ALA A 157 -8.96 14.89 6.60
N ARG A 158 -7.69 14.73 6.13
CA ARG A 158 -6.51 15.06 6.96
C ARG A 158 -5.42 15.76 6.18
N THR A 159 -4.66 16.60 6.88
CA THR A 159 -3.35 17.08 6.43
C THR A 159 -2.30 15.97 6.52
N ALA A 160 -1.10 16.22 6.00
CA ALA A 160 -0.02 15.23 5.99
C ALA A 160 0.38 14.77 7.40
N ASN A 161 0.58 15.71 8.31
CA ASN A 161 0.97 15.39 9.70
C ASN A 161 -0.18 14.79 10.50
N GLU A 162 -1.43 15.24 10.27
CA GLU A 162 -2.61 14.63 10.89
C GLU A 162 -2.80 13.18 10.45
N TRP A 163 -2.64 12.90 9.14
CA TRP A 163 -2.74 11.53 8.62
C TRP A 163 -1.62 10.65 9.18
N ALA A 164 -0.38 11.12 9.15
CA ALA A 164 0.75 10.37 9.65
C ALA A 164 0.61 10.08 11.16
N THR A 165 0.18 11.06 11.94
CA THR A 165 -0.11 10.91 13.38
C THR A 165 -1.20 9.87 13.63
N TRP A 166 -2.30 9.93 12.88
CA TRP A 166 -3.38 8.94 12.95
C TRP A 166 -2.88 7.54 12.60
N LYS A 167 -2.16 7.38 11.49
CA LYS A 167 -1.57 6.11 11.06
C LYS A 167 -0.66 5.54 12.15
N GLU A 168 0.35 6.29 12.56
CA GLU A 168 1.38 5.82 13.49
C GLU A 168 0.86 5.58 14.91
N SER A 169 -0.25 6.21 15.31
CA SER A 169 -0.93 5.97 16.59
C SER A 169 -1.80 4.71 16.57
N SER A 170 -2.21 4.22 15.40
CA SER A 170 -3.20 3.14 15.27
C SER A 170 -2.82 1.80 15.92
N PRO A 171 -1.54 1.40 16.09
CA PRO A 171 -1.16 0.19 16.82
C PRO A 171 -1.36 0.27 18.34
N PHE A 172 -1.50 1.49 18.89
CA PHE A 172 -1.51 1.75 20.33
C PHE A 172 -2.92 2.09 20.81
N LYS A 173 -3.29 1.53 21.96
CA LYS A 173 -4.51 1.91 22.67
C LYS A 173 -4.38 3.34 23.16
N THR A 174 -5.49 4.06 23.15
CA THR A 174 -5.54 5.43 23.71
C THR A 174 -5.08 5.43 25.14
N ASP A 175 -4.22 6.39 25.49
CA ASP A 175 -3.63 6.57 26.80
C ASP A 175 -3.71 8.05 27.20
N PRO A 176 -4.09 8.41 28.43
CA PRO A 176 -4.20 9.81 28.83
C PRO A 176 -2.84 10.50 28.96
N ALA A 177 -1.78 9.78 29.36
CA ALA A 177 -0.44 10.30 29.57
C ALA A 177 0.42 10.23 28.29
N TRP A 178 0.24 9.21 27.46
CA TRP A 178 1.06 8.97 26.26
C TRP A 178 0.33 9.33 24.99
N LYS A 179 1.00 10.12 24.14
CA LYS A 179 0.56 10.46 22.77
C LYS A 179 1.71 10.33 21.79
N LEU A 180 1.37 10.03 20.55
CA LEU A 180 2.31 10.03 19.44
C LEU A 180 1.92 11.15 18.48
N GLU A 181 2.92 11.91 18.03
CA GLU A 181 2.79 12.91 16.99
C GLU A 181 3.78 12.57 15.86
N ALA A 182 3.30 12.47 14.64
CA ALA A 182 4.15 12.28 13.47
C ALA A 182 4.25 13.58 12.66
N LYS A 183 5.46 13.90 12.23
CA LYS A 183 5.72 15.05 11.37
C LYS A 183 6.41 14.57 10.09
N ILE A 184 5.68 14.58 9.01
CA ILE A 184 6.20 14.23 7.67
C ILE A 184 6.30 15.44 6.74
N GLU A 185 5.75 16.59 7.14
CA GLU A 185 5.86 17.85 6.37
C GLU A 185 6.11 19.06 7.27
N GLY A 186 6.73 20.08 6.69
CA GLY A 186 6.81 21.41 7.30
C GLY A 186 5.48 22.15 7.21
N VAL A 187 5.27 23.15 8.07
CA VAL A 187 3.99 23.89 8.20
C VAL A 187 3.44 24.39 6.85
N ALA A 188 4.29 24.90 5.95
CA ALA A 188 3.86 25.42 4.65
C ALA A 188 3.40 24.36 3.65
N ARG A 189 3.60 23.08 3.97
CA ARG A 189 3.28 21.93 3.11
C ARG A 189 2.43 20.88 3.84
N ASP A 190 1.97 21.19 5.04
CA ASP A 190 1.11 20.31 5.81
C ASP A 190 -0.34 20.47 5.32
N ASP A 191 -0.63 19.81 4.20
CA ASP A 191 -1.92 19.81 3.54
C ASP A 191 -2.31 18.41 3.05
N ARG A 192 -3.53 18.28 2.52
CA ARG A 192 -4.08 17.04 1.99
C ARG A 192 -3.24 16.47 0.84
N MET A 193 -2.76 17.33 -0.06
CA MET A 193 -1.99 16.90 -1.22
C MET A 193 -0.71 16.15 -0.81
N HIS A 194 -0.03 16.62 0.24
CA HIS A 194 1.18 15.97 0.73
C HIS A 194 0.89 14.70 1.56
N ALA A 195 -0.29 14.61 2.21
CA ALA A 195 -0.77 13.34 2.76
C ALA A 195 -0.94 12.29 1.65
N ILE A 196 -1.65 12.65 0.59
CA ILE A 196 -1.85 11.82 -0.60
C ILE A 196 -0.49 11.42 -1.20
N GLN A 197 0.46 12.33 -1.29
CA GLN A 197 1.78 12.06 -1.85
C GLN A 197 2.53 10.98 -1.08
N TYR A 198 2.54 11.03 0.25
CA TYR A 198 3.21 10.00 1.06
C TYR A 198 2.54 8.64 0.92
N ILE A 199 1.20 8.60 0.92
CA ILE A 199 0.42 7.38 0.70
C ILE A 199 0.73 6.79 -0.69
N LEU A 200 0.73 7.63 -1.72
CA LEU A 200 1.11 7.21 -3.08
C LEU A 200 2.52 6.64 -3.14
N LEU A 201 3.49 7.24 -2.46
CA LEU A 201 4.85 6.69 -2.42
C LEU A 201 4.89 5.28 -1.83
N HIS A 202 4.07 5.00 -0.80
CA HIS A 202 3.93 3.66 -0.23
C HIS A 202 3.33 2.67 -1.24
N GLU A 203 2.18 2.99 -1.82
CA GLU A 203 1.49 2.13 -2.78
C GLU A 203 2.33 1.92 -4.06
N LEU A 204 3.01 2.96 -4.54
CA LEU A 204 3.95 2.85 -5.66
C LEU A 204 5.15 1.93 -5.32
N GLY A 205 5.53 1.87 -4.04
CA GLY A 205 6.50 0.89 -3.55
C GLY A 205 6.04 -0.54 -3.80
N HIS A 206 4.79 -0.85 -3.45
CA HIS A 206 4.21 -2.17 -3.77
C HIS A 206 4.22 -2.44 -5.28
N VAL A 207 3.75 -1.50 -6.10
CA VAL A 207 3.78 -1.64 -7.57
C VAL A 207 5.18 -1.93 -8.09
N LEU A 208 6.19 -1.22 -7.60
CA LEU A 208 7.58 -1.40 -8.03
C LEU A 208 8.18 -2.73 -7.61
N SER A 209 7.69 -3.32 -6.53
CA SER A 209 8.15 -4.63 -6.06
C SER A 209 7.65 -5.78 -6.94
N ILE A 210 6.52 -5.62 -7.64
CA ILE A 210 5.91 -6.64 -8.48
C ILE A 210 6.89 -7.11 -9.57
N GLY A 211 7.20 -8.41 -9.57
CA GLY A 211 8.13 -9.02 -10.53
C GLY A 211 9.60 -8.58 -10.42
N SER A 212 9.99 -7.85 -9.36
CA SER A 212 11.33 -7.26 -9.22
C SER A 212 12.36 -8.14 -8.49
N ASN A 213 11.96 -9.28 -7.93
CA ASN A 213 12.78 -10.06 -7.00
C ASN A 213 13.24 -9.28 -5.72
N ALA A 214 12.57 -8.17 -5.37
CA ALA A 214 12.83 -7.51 -4.09
C ALA A 214 12.44 -8.43 -2.93
N HIS A 215 11.28 -9.04 -3.03
CA HIS A 215 10.72 -10.02 -2.10
C HIS A 215 9.82 -11.03 -2.85
N PRO A 216 9.41 -12.15 -2.22
CA PRO A 216 8.41 -13.05 -2.79
C PRO A 216 7.09 -12.32 -3.07
N SER A 217 6.29 -12.81 -4.04
CA SER A 217 4.91 -12.30 -4.17
C SER A 217 4.13 -12.62 -2.88
N TRP A 218 3.35 -11.65 -2.41
CA TRP A 218 2.48 -11.83 -1.24
C TRP A 218 1.21 -12.65 -1.55
N THR A 219 0.97 -12.95 -2.82
CA THR A 219 -0.20 -13.72 -3.27
C THR A 219 0.05 -15.23 -3.32
N ILE A 220 1.32 -15.68 -3.17
CA ILE A 220 1.67 -17.10 -3.19
C ILE A 220 2.03 -17.61 -1.79
N PRO A 221 1.75 -18.89 -1.47
CA PRO A 221 2.14 -19.48 -0.20
C PRO A 221 3.66 -19.68 -0.10
N VAL A 222 4.19 -19.68 1.13
CA VAL A 222 5.64 -19.76 1.41
C VAL A 222 6.32 -20.93 0.73
N LYS A 223 5.66 -22.11 0.64
CA LYS A 223 6.18 -23.30 -0.04
C LYS A 223 6.51 -23.07 -1.53
N ASP A 224 5.89 -22.05 -2.15
CA ASP A 224 6.04 -21.74 -3.57
C ASP A 224 7.01 -20.59 -3.84
N TYR A 225 7.69 -20.06 -2.80
CA TYR A 225 8.68 -18.97 -2.96
C TYR A 225 9.90 -19.36 -3.79
N GLY A 226 10.20 -20.64 -3.90
CA GLY A 226 11.43 -21.13 -4.52
C GLY A 226 12.70 -20.71 -3.74
N PRO A 227 13.87 -20.69 -4.37
CA PRO A 227 15.12 -20.28 -3.72
C PRO A 227 15.03 -18.83 -3.24
N THR A 228 15.15 -18.64 -1.92
CA THR A 228 14.96 -17.30 -1.30
C THR A 228 16.15 -16.37 -1.48
N GLU A 229 17.32 -16.91 -1.86
CA GLU A 229 18.55 -16.17 -2.12
C GLU A 229 18.39 -15.08 -3.19
N ARG A 230 17.45 -15.28 -4.13
CA ARG A 230 17.15 -14.31 -5.18
C ARG A 230 16.47 -13.03 -4.67
N TYR A 231 15.87 -13.08 -3.47
CA TYR A 231 15.13 -11.95 -2.91
C TYR A 231 16.03 -11.08 -2.04
N ALA A 232 16.86 -10.27 -2.68
CA ALA A 232 17.93 -9.56 -2.00
C ALA A 232 17.44 -8.56 -0.93
N PHE A 233 16.32 -7.87 -1.16
CA PHE A 233 15.77 -6.96 -0.15
C PHE A 233 15.11 -7.72 1.01
N PHE A 234 14.32 -8.75 0.70
CA PHE A 234 13.70 -9.61 1.71
C PHE A 234 14.73 -10.14 2.69
N ASN A 235 15.84 -10.65 2.19
CA ASN A 235 16.90 -11.25 2.99
C ASN A 235 17.62 -10.28 3.92
N LEU A 236 17.43 -8.97 3.81
CA LEU A 236 17.97 -7.99 4.77
C LEU A 236 17.26 -8.05 6.12
N SER A 237 15.97 -8.35 6.14
CA SER A 237 15.13 -8.27 7.34
C SER A 237 14.36 -9.55 7.65
N TRP A 238 14.20 -10.44 6.67
CA TRP A 238 13.29 -11.57 6.74
C TRP A 238 13.98 -12.88 6.39
N VAL A 239 13.40 -13.97 6.83
CA VAL A 239 13.84 -15.33 6.52
C VAL A 239 12.65 -16.28 6.49
N VAL A 240 12.71 -17.30 5.66
CA VAL A 240 11.74 -18.40 5.68
C VAL A 240 12.14 -19.40 6.77
N ALA A 241 11.21 -19.71 7.66
CA ALA A 241 11.36 -20.68 8.75
C ALA A 241 10.19 -21.69 8.70
N GLY A 242 10.45 -22.84 8.11
CA GLY A 242 9.41 -23.83 7.81
C GLY A 242 8.40 -23.29 6.81
N GLU A 243 7.11 -23.34 7.14
CA GLU A 243 6.02 -22.87 6.26
C GLU A 243 5.63 -21.42 6.46
N ARG A 244 6.48 -20.63 7.10
CA ARG A 244 6.22 -19.20 7.37
C ARG A 244 7.48 -18.36 7.16
N TRP A 245 7.29 -17.09 6.93
CA TRP A 245 8.35 -16.08 7.01
C TRP A 245 8.36 -15.46 8.42
N VAL A 246 9.55 -15.11 8.88
CA VAL A 246 9.78 -14.46 10.18
C VAL A 246 10.81 -13.35 10.03
N SER A 247 10.78 -12.37 10.93
CA SER A 247 11.81 -11.34 10.97
C SER A 247 13.13 -11.90 11.50
N ARG A 248 14.24 -11.42 10.98
CA ARG A 248 15.59 -11.66 11.55
C ARG A 248 15.79 -10.98 12.90
N PHE A 249 14.87 -10.10 13.29
CA PHE A 249 14.92 -9.28 14.50
C PHE A 249 13.87 -9.71 15.55
N GLU A 250 13.35 -10.93 15.50
CA GLU A 250 12.33 -11.40 16.47
C GLU A 250 12.80 -11.26 17.93
N ASP A 251 14.07 -11.58 18.21
CA ASP A 251 14.63 -11.49 19.55
C ASP A 251 14.88 -10.04 19.99
N GLN A 252 15.26 -9.16 19.05
CA GLN A 252 15.49 -7.74 19.32
C GLN A 252 14.21 -6.93 19.40
N PHE A 253 13.15 -7.38 18.72
CA PHE A 253 11.87 -6.69 18.66
C PHE A 253 10.69 -7.65 18.91
N PRO A 254 10.55 -8.19 20.14
CA PRO A 254 9.53 -9.17 20.48
C PRO A 254 8.09 -8.63 20.36
N GLN A 255 7.87 -7.30 20.55
CA GLN A 255 6.56 -6.67 20.43
C GLN A 255 6.09 -6.58 18.98
N ARG A 256 6.95 -6.81 17.98
CA ARG A 256 6.65 -6.70 16.54
C ARG A 256 5.36 -7.46 16.15
N LYS A 257 5.16 -8.67 16.69
CA LYS A 257 3.98 -9.52 16.43
C LYS A 257 2.64 -8.92 16.89
N ASP A 258 2.68 -7.94 17.81
CA ASP A 258 1.51 -7.24 18.32
C ASP A 258 1.30 -5.87 17.66
N VAL A 259 2.23 -5.42 16.80
CA VAL A 259 2.08 -4.23 15.98
C VAL A 259 1.01 -4.50 14.91
N ARG A 260 -0.13 -3.81 15.02
CA ARG A 260 -1.24 -3.89 14.08
C ARG A 260 -1.74 -2.50 13.74
N PHE A 261 -1.62 -2.15 12.50
CA PHE A 261 -2.18 -0.91 11.98
C PHE A 261 -3.64 -1.16 11.55
N TYR A 262 -4.53 -0.20 11.80
CA TYR A 262 -5.93 -0.13 11.33
C TYR A 262 -6.91 -1.19 11.90
N PHE A 263 -6.46 -2.36 12.26
CA PHE A 263 -7.30 -3.52 12.66
C PHE A 263 -7.44 -3.66 14.19
N GLY A 264 -7.48 -2.54 14.90
CA GLY A 264 -7.61 -2.50 16.36
C GLY A 264 -6.28 -2.62 17.09
N ALA A 265 -6.00 -1.63 17.92
CA ALA A 265 -4.77 -1.51 18.72
C ALA A 265 -4.62 -2.67 19.70
N LYS A 266 -3.48 -3.33 19.69
CA LYS A 266 -3.11 -4.35 20.69
C LYS A 266 -2.15 -3.83 21.75
N LEU A 267 -1.24 -2.94 21.36
CA LEU A 267 -0.23 -2.39 22.24
C LEU A 267 -0.85 -1.37 23.22
N ALA A 268 -0.42 -1.38 24.46
CA ALA A 268 -0.79 -0.35 25.41
C ALA A 268 -0.15 1.00 25.05
N GLY A 269 -0.71 2.12 25.49
CA GLY A 269 -0.17 3.44 25.16
C GLY A 269 1.22 3.67 25.73
N ASP A 270 1.49 3.23 26.96
CA ASP A 270 2.80 3.28 27.61
C ASP A 270 3.86 2.39 26.93
N ALA A 271 3.45 1.46 26.05
CA ALA A 271 4.37 0.68 25.23
C ALA A 271 4.98 1.46 24.06
N MET A 272 4.51 2.67 23.75
CA MET A 272 5.05 3.47 22.64
C MET A 272 6.58 3.60 22.71
N ARG A 273 7.09 4.01 23.85
CA ARG A 273 8.54 4.23 24.02
C ARG A 273 9.35 2.94 23.87
N PRO A 274 9.10 1.85 24.62
CA PRO A 274 9.87 0.60 24.44
C PRO A 274 9.73 -0.01 23.05
N VAL A 275 8.60 0.15 22.36
CA VAL A 275 8.41 -0.30 20.98
C VAL A 275 9.33 0.43 20.01
N TYR A 276 9.40 1.76 20.06
CA TYR A 276 10.28 2.53 19.21
C TYR A 276 11.77 2.36 19.57
N GLU A 277 12.12 2.21 20.86
CA GLU A 277 13.49 1.88 21.30
C GLU A 277 13.95 0.51 20.77
N THR A 278 13.05 -0.46 20.64
CA THR A 278 13.38 -1.76 20.03
C THR A 278 13.39 -1.70 18.50
N LEU A 279 12.55 -0.88 17.88
CA LEU A 279 12.58 -0.62 16.45
C LEU A 279 13.96 -0.06 16.01
N GLU A 280 14.55 0.85 16.79
CA GLU A 280 15.91 1.40 16.53
C GLU A 280 17.03 0.34 16.54
N LYS A 281 16.80 -0.84 17.12
CA LYS A 281 17.74 -1.97 17.09
C LYS A 281 17.61 -2.82 15.82
N THR A 282 16.70 -2.49 14.95
CA THR A 282 16.42 -3.20 13.70
C THR A 282 16.79 -2.35 12.49
N ASN A 283 16.67 -2.90 11.29
CA ASN A 283 16.83 -2.15 10.05
C ASN A 283 15.50 -1.68 9.44
N PHE A 284 14.40 -1.77 10.17
CA PHE A 284 13.13 -1.22 9.72
C PHE A 284 13.13 0.32 9.85
N PRO A 285 12.86 1.06 8.76
CA PRO A 285 12.86 2.53 8.79
C PRO A 285 11.65 3.13 9.52
N THR A 286 10.53 2.41 9.52
CA THR A 286 9.27 2.80 10.17
C THR A 286 8.68 1.62 10.95
N LEU A 287 7.75 1.89 11.86
CA LEU A 287 7.06 0.83 12.60
C LEU A 287 6.20 -0.03 11.65
N TYR A 288 5.61 0.58 10.62
CA TYR A 288 4.81 -0.15 9.63
C TYR A 288 5.67 -1.10 8.78
N ALA A 289 6.89 -0.74 8.43
CA ALA A 289 7.84 -1.62 7.76
C ALA A 289 8.10 -2.94 8.51
N ALA A 290 7.96 -2.94 9.83
CA ALA A 290 8.18 -4.14 10.64
C ALA A 290 7.00 -5.14 10.61
N THR A 291 5.88 -4.84 9.96
CA THR A 291 4.67 -5.67 9.98
C THR A 291 4.72 -6.84 8.99
N HIS A 292 5.12 -6.58 7.76
CA HIS A 292 5.14 -7.52 6.65
C HIS A 292 6.29 -7.23 5.69
N PHE A 293 6.82 -8.23 4.98
CA PHE A 293 7.96 -8.04 4.07
C PHE A 293 7.62 -7.14 2.85
N GLY A 294 6.38 -7.19 2.37
CA GLY A 294 5.90 -6.28 1.31
C GLY A 294 5.82 -4.85 1.79
N ASP A 295 5.27 -4.63 3.00
CA ASP A 295 5.22 -3.31 3.64
C ASP A 295 6.63 -2.80 4.00
N ASP A 296 7.56 -3.70 4.34
CA ASP A 296 8.96 -3.32 4.55
C ASP A 296 9.59 -2.71 3.30
N PHE A 297 9.36 -3.30 2.13
CA PHE A 297 9.86 -2.72 0.89
C PHE A 297 9.14 -1.40 0.56
N ALA A 298 7.81 -1.38 0.62
CA ALA A 298 6.99 -0.22 0.28
C ALA A 298 7.31 0.98 1.20
N GLU A 299 7.33 0.78 2.52
CA GLU A 299 7.70 1.81 3.50
C GLU A 299 9.16 2.25 3.38
N SER A 300 10.07 1.31 3.12
CA SER A 300 11.49 1.67 2.91
C SER A 300 11.65 2.54 1.67
N LEU A 301 10.97 2.22 0.56
CA LEU A 301 10.99 3.05 -0.65
C LEU A 301 10.33 4.41 -0.39
N ALA A 302 9.12 4.43 0.18
CA ALA A 302 8.38 5.66 0.46
C ALA A 302 9.18 6.61 1.35
N ASN A 303 9.68 6.11 2.47
CA ASN A 303 10.45 6.91 3.43
C ASN A 303 11.79 7.35 2.85
N TYR A 304 12.50 6.49 2.08
CA TYR A 304 13.74 6.87 1.38
C TYR A 304 13.50 7.97 0.35
N VAL A 305 12.48 7.83 -0.50
CA VAL A 305 12.15 8.85 -1.51
C VAL A 305 11.76 10.16 -0.82
N HIS A 306 10.90 10.11 0.16
CA HIS A 306 10.41 11.26 0.92
C HIS A 306 11.57 12.03 1.60
N VAL A 307 12.41 11.31 2.34
CA VAL A 307 13.47 11.93 3.14
C VAL A 307 14.73 12.23 2.34
N GLU A 308 15.24 11.23 1.58
CA GLU A 308 16.54 11.36 0.93
C GLU A 308 16.45 12.02 -0.47
N LEU A 309 15.39 11.78 -1.24
CA LEU A 309 15.24 12.38 -2.57
C LEU A 309 14.47 13.70 -2.54
N MET A 310 13.35 13.75 -1.84
CA MET A 310 12.48 14.94 -1.78
C MET A 310 12.87 15.90 -0.65
N LYS A 311 13.79 15.50 0.25
CA LYS A 311 14.29 16.30 1.39
C LYS A 311 13.18 16.77 2.32
N ARG A 312 12.22 15.88 2.61
CA ARG A 312 11.13 16.12 3.53
C ARG A 312 11.47 15.63 4.94
N PRO A 313 10.88 16.21 5.97
CA PRO A 313 11.04 15.72 7.33
C PRO A 313 10.35 14.37 7.53
N TYR A 314 10.84 13.58 8.46
CA TYR A 314 10.17 12.42 9.04
C TYR A 314 10.56 12.31 10.51
N GLU A 315 9.62 12.61 11.40
CA GLU A 315 9.84 12.58 12.85
C GLU A 315 8.65 11.91 13.52
N ILE A 316 8.92 11.01 14.46
CA ILE A 316 7.93 10.46 15.40
C ILE A 316 8.25 11.01 16.77
N ARG A 317 7.34 11.78 17.34
CA ARG A 317 7.47 12.41 18.65
C ARG A 317 6.60 11.66 19.64
N LEU A 318 7.20 11.15 20.68
CA LEU A 318 6.46 10.61 21.82
C LEU A 318 6.30 11.71 22.86
N VAL A 319 5.07 11.98 23.22
CA VAL A 319 4.69 12.98 24.22
C VAL A 319 4.19 12.25 25.45
N HIS A 320 4.72 12.60 26.62
CA HIS A 320 4.31 12.07 27.91
C HIS A 320 3.93 13.25 28.83
N ASP A 321 2.71 13.24 29.35
CA ASP A 321 2.14 14.32 30.19
C ASP A 321 2.30 15.73 29.58
N GLY A 322 2.16 15.83 28.25
CA GLY A 322 2.24 17.10 27.51
C GLY A 322 3.67 17.52 27.10
N GLU A 323 4.70 16.80 27.54
CA GLU A 323 6.10 17.10 27.22
C GLU A 323 6.66 16.10 26.22
N VAL A 324 7.49 16.55 25.25
CA VAL A 324 8.17 15.67 24.29
C VAL A 324 9.21 14.83 25.03
N ALA A 325 8.90 13.55 25.23
CA ALA A 325 9.77 12.61 25.93
C ALA A 325 10.89 12.07 25.03
N LYS A 326 10.61 11.87 23.74
CA LYS A 326 11.59 11.34 22.77
C LYS A 326 11.16 11.68 21.33
N VAL A 327 12.16 11.87 20.47
CA VAL A 327 11.97 12.04 19.02
C VAL A 327 12.77 10.95 18.31
N TYR A 328 12.12 10.26 17.38
CA TYR A 328 12.71 9.27 16.49
C TYR A 328 12.72 9.82 15.07
N GLY A 329 13.83 9.65 14.38
CA GLY A 329 14.02 10.11 13.00
C GLY A 329 14.23 8.97 12.01
N PRO A 330 14.46 9.31 10.73
CA PRO A 330 14.76 8.33 9.69
C PRO A 330 16.16 7.75 9.87
N CYS A 331 16.32 6.46 9.57
CA CYS A 331 17.58 5.74 9.77
C CYS A 331 18.59 5.80 8.62
N TRP A 332 18.34 6.56 7.57
CA TRP A 332 19.12 6.50 6.32
C TRP A 332 20.58 6.92 6.45
N ARG A 333 20.94 7.58 7.55
CA ARG A 333 22.32 7.96 7.89
C ARG A 333 22.94 7.06 8.95
N GLU A 334 22.21 6.04 9.41
CA GLU A 334 22.66 5.09 10.42
C GLU A 334 23.12 3.78 9.77
N ALA A 335 24.09 3.11 10.37
CA ALA A 335 24.65 1.84 9.88
C ALA A 335 23.55 0.76 9.72
N ARG A 336 22.52 0.75 10.60
CA ARG A 336 21.44 -0.25 10.57
C ARG A 336 20.65 -0.25 9.26
N CYS A 337 20.49 0.91 8.60
CA CYS A 337 19.75 1.01 7.34
C CYS A 337 20.64 1.10 6.08
N ALA A 338 21.97 1.09 6.22
CA ALA A 338 22.90 1.27 5.10
C ALA A 338 22.69 0.26 3.96
N ALA A 339 22.44 -1.02 4.29
CA ALA A 339 22.21 -2.06 3.29
C ALA A 339 20.91 -1.85 2.52
N LYS A 340 19.83 -1.43 3.19
CA LYS A 340 18.55 -1.09 2.54
C LYS A 340 18.70 0.14 1.65
N LYS A 341 19.38 1.18 2.13
CA LYS A 341 19.69 2.39 1.36
C LYS A 341 20.42 2.04 0.06
N ALA A 342 21.50 1.29 0.16
CA ALA A 342 22.29 0.87 -1.01
C ALA A 342 21.47 -0.01 -1.98
N TYR A 343 20.54 -0.82 -1.47
CA TYR A 343 19.62 -1.57 -2.32
C TYR A 343 18.69 -0.64 -3.09
N LEU A 344 18.02 0.31 -2.41
CA LEU A 344 17.06 1.23 -3.01
C LEU A 344 17.72 2.17 -4.04
N GLU A 345 18.95 2.62 -3.77
CA GLU A 345 19.73 3.43 -4.72
C GLU A 345 19.96 2.70 -6.03
N ARG A 346 20.42 1.44 -5.98
CA ARG A 346 20.59 0.60 -7.18
C ARG A 346 19.25 0.31 -7.87
N PHE A 347 18.23 -0.03 -7.08
CA PHE A 347 16.89 -0.34 -7.58
C PHE A 347 16.29 0.81 -8.40
N LEU A 348 16.39 2.04 -7.92
CA LEU A 348 15.91 3.25 -8.61
C LEU A 348 16.82 3.68 -9.77
N ALA A 349 18.08 3.30 -9.76
CA ALA A 349 18.97 3.54 -10.90
C ALA A 349 18.67 2.62 -12.10
N GLY A 350 17.85 1.59 -11.95
CA GLY A 350 17.46 0.70 -13.04
C GLY A 350 18.48 -0.42 -13.33
N SER A 351 19.25 -0.80 -12.33
CA SER A 351 20.26 -1.88 -12.42
C SER A 351 19.69 -3.23 -12.00
#